data_18771637ca2d1245f85ba3540f417153
#
_entry.id   18771637ca2d1245f85ba3540f417153
#
_cell.length_a   1.000
_cell.length_b   1.000
_cell.length_c   1.000
_cell.angle_alpha   90.00
_cell.angle_beta   90.00
_cell.angle_gamma   90.00
#
_symmetry.space_group_name_H-M   'P 1'
#
loop_
_entity.id
_entity.type
_entity.pdbx_description
1 polymer ?
#
loop_
_entity_poly.entity_id
_entity_poly.type
_entity_poly.pdbx_seq_one_letter_code
_entity_poly.pdbx_strand_id
1 'polypeptide(L)'
;YIYQMYYKPKIFFPKISYSSYGEDKILLKYFKNKKKGFYVDVGCYHPLVGSNTYLLYKRRNWNGVNIDVNSLSIDLFNAARKDDENFNLAVSDKKKKLKLYFRKNINMLNTVNKKYALRHFRKGFKEKIVKSDSLDSILDSSKYKNKQIDFLNLDIEGNELKALESLNFKKYNPKLICVEIHNYGNNSNKNLKNNPTYKFLTKKKYKIFWKNGFS
;
A
#
# COMPACT_ATOMS: atom_id res chain seq x y z
N TYR A 1 -2.85 -29.54 12.35
CA TYR A 1 -2.64 -28.68 13.55
C TYR A 1 -1.23 -28.86 14.09
N ILE A 2 -0.80 -30.12 14.43
CA ILE A 2 0.53 -30.42 15.00
C ILE A 2 1.66 -29.91 14.09
N TYR A 3 1.59 -30.14 12.76
CA TYR A 3 2.57 -29.63 11.81
C TYR A 3 2.70 -28.10 11.86
N GLN A 4 1.59 -27.38 11.91
CA GLN A 4 1.59 -25.92 12.00
C GLN A 4 2.19 -25.41 13.32
N MET A 5 1.90 -26.08 14.44
CA MET A 5 2.44 -25.70 15.75
C MET A 5 3.96 -25.92 15.84
N TYR A 6 4.46 -27.06 15.37
CA TYR A 6 5.88 -27.40 15.52
C TYR A 6 6.78 -26.85 14.41
N TYR A 7 6.29 -26.79 13.17
CA TYR A 7 7.09 -26.37 12.01
C TYR A 7 6.85 -24.91 11.60
N LYS A 8 5.76 -24.29 12.05
CA LYS A 8 5.48 -22.87 11.83
C LYS A 8 5.04 -22.16 13.12
N PRO A 9 5.83 -22.21 14.20
CA PRO A 9 5.44 -21.66 15.51
C PRO A 9 5.13 -20.16 15.44
N LYS A 10 5.74 -19.41 14.53
CA LYS A 10 5.51 -17.95 14.32
C LYS A 10 4.05 -17.60 14.01
N ILE A 11 3.20 -18.57 13.61
CA ILE A 11 1.77 -18.34 13.36
C ILE A 11 0.99 -18.23 14.68
N PHE A 12 1.43 -18.95 15.71
CA PHE A 12 0.73 -19.06 17.01
C PHE A 12 1.20 -18.05 18.06
N PHE A 13 2.40 -17.49 17.89
CA PHE A 13 2.90 -16.48 18.83
C PHE A 13 2.53 -15.07 18.35
N PRO A 14 2.13 -14.18 19.27
CA PRO A 14 1.82 -12.80 18.91
C PRO A 14 3.03 -12.14 18.26
N LYS A 15 2.86 -11.73 17.02
CA LYS A 15 3.92 -10.99 16.31
C LYS A 15 4.08 -9.60 16.90
N ILE A 16 5.32 -9.20 17.09
CA ILE A 16 5.64 -7.83 17.50
C ILE A 16 5.43 -6.85 16.34
N SER A 17 5.56 -7.31 15.08
CA SER A 17 5.36 -6.56 13.85
C SER A 17 4.70 -7.43 12.79
N TYR A 18 3.84 -6.84 12.00
CA TYR A 18 3.12 -7.46 10.88
C TYR A 18 3.59 -6.92 9.52
N SER A 19 4.25 -5.79 9.50
CA SER A 19 4.90 -5.22 8.32
C SER A 19 6.20 -5.95 7.96
N SER A 20 6.72 -5.71 6.77
CA SER A 20 7.94 -6.37 6.27
C SER A 20 9.20 -5.89 6.99
N TYR A 21 9.28 -4.61 7.33
CA TYR A 21 10.49 -3.97 7.87
C TYR A 21 10.25 -3.19 9.18
N GLY A 22 9.12 -3.40 9.85
CA GLY A 22 8.80 -2.75 11.12
C GLY A 22 8.12 -1.39 10.99
N GLU A 23 7.60 -1.04 9.81
CA GLU A 23 6.87 0.20 9.54
C GLU A 23 5.70 0.38 10.50
N ASP A 24 4.97 -0.68 10.77
CA ASP A 24 3.82 -0.70 11.68
C ASP A 24 4.15 -0.26 13.11
N LYS A 25 5.37 -0.56 13.60
CA LYS A 25 5.86 -0.08 14.90
C LYS A 25 6.15 1.42 14.87
N ILE A 26 6.73 1.90 13.76
CA ILE A 26 7.01 3.32 13.56
C ILE A 26 5.71 4.09 13.53
N LEU A 27 4.69 3.57 12.83
CA LEU A 27 3.35 4.13 12.79
C LEU A 27 2.69 4.20 14.17
N LEU A 28 2.78 3.12 14.97
CA LEU A 28 2.28 3.14 16.34
C LEU A 28 2.97 4.20 17.21
N LYS A 29 4.27 4.41 17.02
CA LYS A 29 5.04 5.44 17.73
C LYS A 29 4.64 6.85 17.27
N TYR A 30 4.54 7.06 15.95
CA TYR A 30 4.17 8.35 15.36
C TYR A 30 2.76 8.79 15.83
N PHE A 31 1.81 7.86 15.78
CA PHE A 31 0.41 8.11 16.17
C PHE A 31 0.10 7.72 17.63
N LYS A 32 1.11 7.74 18.54
CA LYS A 32 0.97 7.25 19.93
C LYS A 32 -0.24 7.82 20.67
N ASN A 33 -0.57 9.08 20.43
CA ASN A 33 -1.65 9.82 21.12
C ASN A 33 -2.98 9.76 20.34
N LYS A 34 -3.06 9.08 19.18
CA LYS A 34 -4.26 9.04 18.36
C LYS A 34 -4.92 7.67 18.43
N LYS A 35 -6.03 7.56 19.18
CA LYS A 35 -6.78 6.31 19.37
C LYS A 35 -7.66 5.92 18.18
N LYS A 36 -8.17 6.88 17.41
CA LYS A 36 -9.00 6.65 16.21
C LYS A 36 -8.43 7.42 15.04
N GLY A 37 -8.32 6.81 13.88
CA GLY A 37 -7.80 7.43 12.69
C GLY A 37 -8.32 6.79 11.42
N PHE A 38 -7.90 7.36 10.29
CA PHE A 38 -8.27 6.90 8.97
C PHE A 38 -7.02 6.64 8.14
N TYR A 39 -6.91 5.43 7.61
CA TYR A 39 -5.86 5.07 6.68
C TYR A 39 -6.39 4.73 5.29
N VAL A 40 -5.54 4.87 4.31
CA VAL A 40 -5.72 4.38 2.94
C VAL A 40 -4.53 3.50 2.61
N ASP A 41 -4.78 2.24 2.25
CA ASP A 41 -3.78 1.20 1.98
C ASP A 41 -3.90 0.74 0.53
N VAL A 42 -3.00 1.22 -0.33
CA VAL A 42 -2.99 0.94 -1.77
C VAL A 42 -1.91 -0.07 -2.08
N GLY A 43 -2.31 -1.21 -2.67
CA GLY A 43 -1.48 -2.40 -2.76
C GLY A 43 -1.48 -3.17 -1.44
N CYS A 44 -2.66 -3.29 -0.82
CA CYS A 44 -2.81 -3.78 0.55
C CYS A 44 -2.45 -5.26 0.74
N TYR A 45 -2.35 -6.05 -0.32
CA TYR A 45 -1.87 -7.42 -0.40
C TYR A 45 -2.58 -8.41 0.55
N HIS A 46 -2.36 -8.31 1.85
CA HIS A 46 -2.91 -9.26 2.84
C HIS A 46 -3.26 -8.55 4.16
N PRO A 47 -4.41 -8.86 4.80
CA PRO A 47 -4.88 -8.14 5.98
C PRO A 47 -3.98 -8.26 7.23
N LEU A 48 -3.08 -9.26 7.28
CA LEU A 48 -2.19 -9.51 8.41
C LEU A 48 -0.71 -9.55 8.03
N VAL A 49 -0.35 -10.23 6.93
CA VAL A 49 1.04 -10.52 6.58
C VAL A 49 1.57 -9.43 5.66
N GLY A 50 2.69 -8.82 6.02
CA GLY A 50 3.26 -7.69 5.27
C GLY A 50 2.44 -6.40 5.39
N SER A 51 1.52 -6.32 6.38
CA SER A 51 0.59 -5.19 6.49
C SER A 51 1.13 -4.07 7.36
N ASN A 52 1.27 -2.89 6.78
CA ASN A 52 1.63 -1.67 7.49
C ASN A 52 0.48 -1.13 8.36
N THR A 53 -0.77 -1.47 8.02
CA THR A 53 -1.98 -0.90 8.64
C THR A 53 -2.60 -1.81 9.73
N TYR A 54 -2.20 -3.09 9.82
CA TYR A 54 -2.85 -4.03 10.74
C TYR A 54 -2.77 -3.63 12.21
N LEU A 55 -1.62 -3.16 12.70
CA LEU A 55 -1.51 -2.73 14.10
C LEU A 55 -2.32 -1.48 14.42
N LEU A 56 -2.50 -0.58 13.47
CA LEU A 56 -3.41 0.58 13.61
C LEU A 56 -4.86 0.10 13.73
N TYR A 57 -5.29 -0.82 12.86
CA TYR A 57 -6.60 -1.45 12.92
C TYR A 57 -6.82 -2.17 14.26
N LYS A 58 -5.93 -3.11 14.60
CA LYS A 58 -6.11 -4.03 15.76
C LYS A 58 -5.95 -3.36 17.12
N ARG A 59 -5.00 -2.42 17.27
CA ARG A 59 -4.62 -1.82 18.56
C ARG A 59 -5.12 -0.41 18.78
N ARG A 60 -5.58 0.26 17.73
CA ARG A 60 -5.95 1.68 17.79
C ARG A 60 -7.37 1.96 17.31
N ASN A 61 -8.14 0.94 16.94
CA ASN A 61 -9.49 1.09 16.37
C ASN A 61 -9.52 2.05 15.17
N TRP A 62 -8.51 1.97 14.33
CA TRP A 62 -8.49 2.70 13.08
C TRP A 62 -9.24 1.92 12.02
N ASN A 63 -9.89 2.63 11.12
CA ASN A 63 -10.56 2.06 9.96
C ASN A 63 -10.01 2.71 8.69
N GLY A 64 -10.20 2.06 7.57
CA GLY A 64 -9.64 2.56 6.34
C GLY A 64 -10.30 2.08 5.07
N VAL A 65 -9.62 2.46 3.99
CA VAL A 65 -9.87 1.98 2.64
C VAL A 65 -8.67 1.14 2.23
N ASN A 66 -8.93 -0.11 1.82
CA ASN A 66 -7.92 -1.02 1.30
C ASN A 66 -8.18 -1.25 -0.19
N ILE A 67 -7.14 -1.15 -1.01
CA ILE A 67 -7.25 -1.23 -2.46
C ILE A 67 -6.21 -2.22 -2.99
N ASP A 68 -6.66 -3.21 -3.76
CA ASP A 68 -5.78 -4.16 -4.42
C ASP A 68 -6.39 -4.65 -5.75
N VAL A 69 -5.54 -4.94 -6.72
CA VAL A 69 -5.94 -5.52 -8.02
C VAL A 69 -6.28 -7.00 -7.92
N ASN A 70 -5.91 -7.64 -6.82
CA ASN A 70 -6.12 -9.06 -6.58
C ASN A 70 -7.44 -9.26 -5.80
N SER A 71 -8.43 -9.90 -6.43
CA SER A 71 -9.72 -10.17 -5.79
C SER A 71 -9.59 -11.00 -4.52
N LEU A 72 -8.70 -12.01 -4.51
CA LEU A 72 -8.49 -12.85 -3.33
C LEU A 72 -7.92 -12.05 -2.14
N SER A 73 -7.05 -11.06 -2.39
CA SER A 73 -6.60 -10.12 -1.34
C SER A 73 -7.81 -9.39 -0.74
N ILE A 74 -8.68 -8.86 -1.58
CA ILE A 74 -9.87 -8.12 -1.14
C ILE A 74 -10.86 -9.03 -0.39
N ASP A 75 -11.05 -10.28 -0.83
CA ASP A 75 -11.88 -11.24 -0.12
C ASP A 75 -11.34 -11.52 1.31
N LEU A 76 -10.02 -11.64 1.47
CA LEU A 76 -9.38 -11.77 2.77
C LEU A 76 -9.58 -10.52 3.65
N PHE A 77 -9.51 -9.33 3.08
CA PHE A 77 -9.79 -8.08 3.80
C PHE A 77 -11.26 -8.00 4.22
N ASN A 78 -12.20 -8.35 3.36
CA ASN A 78 -13.64 -8.41 3.68
C ASN A 78 -13.93 -9.35 4.86
N ALA A 79 -13.24 -10.49 4.93
CA ALA A 79 -13.37 -11.44 6.02
C ALA A 79 -12.73 -10.97 7.34
N ALA A 80 -11.54 -10.33 7.25
CA ALA A 80 -10.70 -10.05 8.43
C ALA A 80 -10.87 -8.62 8.99
N ARG A 81 -11.32 -7.64 8.18
CA ARG A 81 -11.43 -6.22 8.52
C ARG A 81 -12.80 -5.67 8.11
N LYS A 82 -13.84 -6.14 8.79
CA LYS A 82 -15.25 -5.85 8.46
C LYS A 82 -15.62 -4.36 8.51
N ASP A 83 -14.88 -3.57 9.30
CA ASP A 83 -15.15 -2.14 9.45
C ASP A 83 -14.46 -1.29 8.38
N ASP A 84 -13.55 -1.88 7.62
CA ASP A 84 -12.89 -1.24 6.49
C ASP A 84 -13.77 -1.27 5.24
N GLU A 85 -13.39 -0.49 4.24
CA GLU A 85 -13.97 -0.55 2.91
C GLU A 85 -12.91 -0.99 1.91
N ASN A 86 -13.23 -2.02 1.11
CA ASN A 86 -12.23 -2.74 0.34
C ASN A 86 -12.60 -2.72 -1.15
N PHE A 87 -11.65 -2.31 -2.00
CA PHE A 87 -11.87 -2.10 -3.44
C PHE A 87 -10.96 -3.00 -4.28
N ASN A 88 -11.57 -3.80 -5.17
CA ASN A 88 -10.83 -4.63 -6.12
C ASN A 88 -10.61 -3.91 -7.46
N LEU A 89 -9.57 -3.07 -7.50
CA LEU A 89 -9.16 -2.36 -8.72
C LEU A 89 -7.73 -1.84 -8.60
N ALA A 90 -7.17 -1.39 -9.72
CA ALA A 90 -5.88 -0.70 -9.73
C ALA A 90 -6.07 0.80 -9.47
N VAL A 91 -5.11 1.43 -8.78
CA VAL A 91 -5.06 2.89 -8.69
C VAL A 91 -4.21 3.44 -9.83
N SER A 92 -4.75 4.44 -10.54
CA SER A 92 -4.10 5.10 -11.67
C SER A 92 -4.56 6.58 -11.77
N ASP A 93 -4.25 7.23 -12.88
CA ASP A 93 -4.63 8.62 -13.16
C ASP A 93 -6.15 8.82 -13.36
N LYS A 94 -6.87 7.79 -13.85
CA LYS A 94 -8.31 7.87 -14.17
C LYS A 94 -8.94 6.50 -14.32
N LYS A 95 -10.27 6.49 -14.40
CA LYS A 95 -11.07 5.30 -14.69
C LYS A 95 -10.78 4.77 -16.09
N LYS A 96 -10.23 3.55 -16.17
CA LYS A 96 -9.92 2.85 -17.42
C LYS A 96 -9.66 1.37 -17.17
N LYS A 97 -9.46 0.61 -18.25
CA LYS A 97 -8.96 -0.76 -18.19
C LYS A 97 -7.44 -0.75 -18.37
N LEU A 98 -6.72 -1.49 -17.53
CA LEU A 98 -5.27 -1.64 -17.57
C LEU A 98 -4.88 -3.10 -17.72
N LYS A 99 -3.70 -3.36 -18.27
CA LYS A 99 -3.06 -4.68 -18.21
C LYS A 99 -2.35 -4.84 -16.89
N LEU A 100 -2.70 -5.88 -16.14
CA LEU A 100 -1.96 -6.36 -14.97
C LEU A 100 -0.99 -7.44 -15.41
N TYR A 101 0.26 -7.30 -14.99
CA TYR A 101 1.35 -8.25 -15.20
C TYR A 101 1.57 -9.03 -13.92
N PHE A 102 1.51 -10.38 -13.98
CA PHE A 102 1.61 -11.21 -12.78
C PHE A 102 2.22 -12.58 -13.10
N ARG A 103 2.75 -13.26 -12.07
CA ARG A 103 3.25 -14.65 -12.18
C ARG A 103 2.38 -15.64 -11.44
N LYS A 104 1.93 -15.29 -10.24
CA LYS A 104 1.02 -16.05 -9.39
C LYS A 104 -0.18 -15.18 -9.04
N ASN A 105 -1.33 -15.81 -8.78
CA ASN A 105 -2.56 -15.09 -8.42
C ASN A 105 -2.36 -14.18 -7.19
N ILE A 106 -1.68 -14.68 -6.16
CA ILE A 106 -1.25 -13.85 -5.01
C ILE A 106 0.25 -13.69 -5.11
N ASN A 107 0.70 -12.48 -5.40
CA ASN A 107 2.11 -12.10 -5.43
C ASN A 107 2.23 -10.61 -5.12
N MET A 108 3.15 -10.26 -4.23
CA MET A 108 3.46 -8.88 -3.87
C MET A 108 3.92 -8.05 -5.08
N LEU A 109 4.60 -8.68 -6.05
CA LEU A 109 5.16 -8.02 -7.24
C LEU A 109 4.17 -7.85 -8.41
N ASN A 110 2.87 -8.07 -8.20
CA ASN A 110 1.89 -7.85 -9.27
C ASN A 110 1.80 -6.36 -9.61
N THR A 111 1.92 -6.00 -10.89
CA THR A 111 2.03 -4.61 -11.30
C THR A 111 1.27 -4.29 -12.59
N VAL A 112 0.81 -3.06 -12.72
CA VAL A 112 0.30 -2.51 -13.99
C VAL A 112 1.39 -1.80 -14.81
N ASN A 113 2.61 -1.76 -14.30
CA ASN A 113 3.76 -1.15 -14.96
C ASN A 113 4.55 -2.19 -15.76
N LYS A 114 4.43 -2.15 -17.09
CA LYS A 114 5.12 -3.10 -17.99
C LYS A 114 6.65 -3.08 -17.82
N LYS A 115 7.25 -1.90 -17.64
CA LYS A 115 8.71 -1.78 -17.46
C LYS A 115 9.16 -2.46 -16.17
N TYR A 116 8.38 -2.31 -15.11
CA TYR A 116 8.62 -2.99 -13.85
C TYR A 116 8.50 -4.51 -14.01
N ALA A 117 7.43 -5.00 -14.65
CA ALA A 117 7.22 -6.42 -14.90
C ALA A 117 8.37 -7.06 -15.71
N LEU A 118 8.81 -6.42 -16.78
CA LEU A 118 9.95 -6.91 -17.59
C LEU A 118 11.24 -7.01 -16.79
N ARG A 119 11.45 -6.11 -15.82
CA ARG A 119 12.65 -6.08 -14.98
C ARG A 119 12.63 -7.16 -13.90
N HIS A 120 11.48 -7.39 -13.27
CA HIS A 120 11.36 -8.24 -12.08
C HIS A 120 10.91 -9.68 -12.40
N PHE A 121 10.19 -9.88 -13.50
CA PHE A 121 9.71 -11.20 -13.90
C PHE A 121 10.59 -11.86 -14.95
N ARG A 122 11.87 -12.14 -14.61
CA ARG A 122 12.86 -12.74 -15.51
C ARG A 122 12.41 -14.05 -16.19
N LYS A 123 11.53 -14.82 -15.55
CA LYS A 123 10.99 -16.11 -16.07
C LYS A 123 9.64 -15.94 -16.78
N GLY A 124 9.31 -14.73 -17.24
CA GLY A 124 8.04 -14.41 -17.88
C GLY A 124 6.92 -14.08 -16.91
N PHE A 125 5.84 -13.57 -17.44
CA PHE A 125 4.62 -13.18 -16.71
C PHE A 125 3.37 -13.45 -17.56
N LYS A 126 2.23 -13.51 -16.89
CA LYS A 126 0.89 -13.55 -17.49
C LYS A 126 0.30 -12.16 -17.48
N GLU A 127 -0.66 -11.91 -18.36
CA GLU A 127 -1.40 -10.65 -18.43
C GLU A 127 -2.89 -10.90 -18.20
N LYS A 128 -3.55 -10.00 -17.50
CA LYS A 128 -5.02 -9.92 -17.46
C LYS A 128 -5.46 -8.46 -17.47
N ILE A 129 -6.68 -8.21 -17.91
CA ILE A 129 -7.28 -6.88 -17.87
C ILE A 129 -7.91 -6.65 -16.49
N VAL A 130 -7.61 -5.50 -15.89
CA VAL A 130 -8.17 -5.06 -14.60
C VAL A 130 -8.80 -3.67 -14.76
N LYS A 131 -9.80 -3.37 -13.95
CA LYS A 131 -10.36 -2.02 -13.84
C LYS A 131 -9.39 -1.13 -13.06
N SER A 132 -9.33 0.14 -13.38
CA SER A 132 -8.63 1.15 -12.60
C SER A 132 -9.47 2.39 -12.40
N ASP A 133 -9.15 3.14 -11.35
CA ASP A 133 -9.69 4.49 -11.14
C ASP A 133 -8.63 5.39 -10.48
N SER A 134 -8.94 6.69 -10.41
CA SER A 134 -8.14 7.64 -9.63
C SER A 134 -8.35 7.44 -8.14
N LEU A 135 -7.33 7.71 -7.33
CA LEU A 135 -7.47 7.59 -5.88
C LEU A 135 -8.54 8.54 -5.33
N ASP A 136 -8.67 9.72 -5.92
CA ASP A 136 -9.70 10.70 -5.59
C ASP A 136 -11.12 10.13 -5.83
N SER A 137 -11.37 9.56 -7.01
CA SER A 137 -12.65 8.96 -7.37
C SER A 137 -13.04 7.79 -6.46
N ILE A 138 -12.07 6.94 -6.12
CA ILE A 138 -12.28 5.81 -5.20
C ILE A 138 -12.70 6.32 -3.82
N LEU A 139 -11.98 7.30 -3.29
CA LEU A 139 -12.29 7.88 -1.98
C LEU A 139 -13.62 8.63 -1.99
N ASP A 140 -13.97 9.28 -3.09
CA ASP A 140 -15.25 9.97 -3.25
C ASP A 140 -16.44 9.01 -3.33
N SER A 141 -16.24 7.79 -3.77
CA SER A 141 -17.25 6.73 -3.78
C SER A 141 -17.38 6.00 -2.45
N SER A 142 -16.42 6.19 -1.53
CA SER A 142 -16.37 5.50 -0.25
C SER A 142 -17.18 6.22 0.84
N LYS A 143 -17.51 5.49 1.90
CA LYS A 143 -18.09 6.08 3.14
C LYS A 143 -17.17 7.11 3.81
N TYR A 144 -15.92 7.20 3.37
CA TYR A 144 -14.90 8.13 3.88
C TYR A 144 -14.71 9.37 3.02
N LYS A 145 -15.64 9.64 2.11
CA LYS A 145 -15.63 10.86 1.30
C LYS A 145 -15.40 12.10 2.14
N ASN A 146 -14.51 12.98 1.69
CA ASN A 146 -14.10 14.23 2.36
C ASN A 146 -13.39 14.04 3.73
N LYS A 147 -13.06 12.84 4.13
CA LYS A 147 -12.34 12.59 5.37
C LYS A 147 -10.84 12.77 5.15
N GLN A 148 -10.19 13.60 5.96
CA GLN A 148 -8.74 13.76 5.94
C GLN A 148 -8.04 12.44 6.23
N ILE A 149 -7.06 12.09 5.42
CA ILE A 149 -6.26 10.86 5.60
C ILE A 149 -5.22 11.10 6.70
N ASP A 150 -5.19 10.25 7.72
CA ASP A 150 -4.10 10.27 8.69
C ASP A 150 -2.87 9.53 8.16
N PHE A 151 -3.06 8.38 7.53
CA PHE A 151 -1.97 7.58 6.97
C PHE A 151 -2.33 7.06 5.58
N LEU A 152 -1.48 7.33 4.59
CA LEU A 152 -1.54 6.79 3.23
C LEU A 152 -0.37 5.84 3.03
N ASN A 153 -0.65 4.59 2.72
CA ASN A 153 0.31 3.58 2.30
C ASN A 153 0.20 3.36 0.79
N LEU A 154 1.33 3.37 0.07
CA LEU A 154 1.41 3.15 -1.36
C LEU A 154 2.54 2.16 -1.67
N ASP A 155 2.14 0.96 -2.09
CA ASP A 155 3.04 -0.12 -2.49
C ASP A 155 2.41 -0.85 -3.69
N ILE A 156 2.57 -0.29 -4.88
CA ILE A 156 1.91 -0.73 -6.13
C ILE A 156 2.88 -0.94 -7.29
N GLU A 157 4.14 -1.18 -6.92
CA GLU A 157 5.15 -1.74 -7.80
C GLU A 157 5.36 -0.91 -9.08
N GLY A 158 5.66 0.39 -8.87
CA GLY A 158 6.07 1.33 -9.92
C GLY A 158 4.94 2.17 -10.53
N ASN A 159 3.80 2.32 -9.85
CA ASN A 159 2.71 3.20 -10.26
C ASN A 159 2.38 4.27 -9.19
N GLU A 160 3.23 4.41 -8.16
CA GLU A 160 3.03 5.26 -6.98
C GLU A 160 2.84 6.73 -7.34
N LEU A 161 3.66 7.24 -8.27
CA LEU A 161 3.55 8.63 -8.71
C LEU A 161 2.16 8.93 -9.31
N LYS A 162 1.65 8.06 -10.18
CA LYS A 162 0.32 8.25 -10.79
C LYS A 162 -0.79 8.19 -9.74
N ALA A 163 -0.66 7.31 -8.75
CA ALA A 163 -1.60 7.26 -7.64
C ALA A 163 -1.58 8.58 -6.84
N LEU A 164 -0.40 9.10 -6.52
CA LEU A 164 -0.25 10.38 -5.82
C LEU A 164 -0.79 11.57 -6.64
N GLU A 165 -0.50 11.60 -7.94
CA GLU A 165 -0.99 12.66 -8.84
C GLU A 165 -2.51 12.64 -8.97
N SER A 166 -3.14 11.48 -8.80
CA SER A 166 -4.59 11.31 -8.87
C SER A 166 -5.33 11.66 -7.58
N LEU A 167 -4.61 12.04 -6.51
CA LEU A 167 -5.19 12.43 -5.22
C LEU A 167 -5.32 13.95 -5.09
N ASN A 168 -6.48 14.42 -4.70
CA ASN A 168 -6.70 15.82 -4.33
C ASN A 168 -6.14 16.10 -2.92
N PHE A 169 -4.88 16.55 -2.87
CA PHE A 169 -4.21 16.89 -1.61
C PHE A 169 -4.87 18.01 -0.81
N LYS A 170 -5.62 18.92 -1.44
CA LYS A 170 -6.37 19.95 -0.71
C LYS A 170 -7.55 19.35 0.06
N LYS A 171 -8.15 18.30 -0.51
CA LYS A 171 -9.31 17.62 0.03
C LYS A 171 -8.94 16.58 1.08
N TYR A 172 -8.02 15.69 0.75
CA TYR A 172 -7.69 14.52 1.55
C TYR A 172 -6.46 14.68 2.45
N ASN A 173 -5.52 15.53 2.07
CA ASN A 173 -4.35 15.99 2.83
C ASN A 173 -3.74 14.94 3.79
N PRO A 174 -3.09 13.88 3.28
CA PRO A 174 -2.50 12.86 4.13
C PRO A 174 -1.50 13.45 5.14
N LYS A 175 -1.58 13.07 6.42
CA LYS A 175 -0.64 13.54 7.44
C LYS A 175 0.71 12.83 7.35
N LEU A 176 0.68 11.55 7.07
CA LEU A 176 1.84 10.71 6.88
C LEU A 176 1.64 9.85 5.64
N ILE A 177 2.68 9.73 4.82
CA ILE A 177 2.69 8.90 3.61
C ILE A 177 3.85 7.91 3.74
N CYS A 178 3.56 6.61 3.61
CA CYS A 178 4.54 5.58 3.34
C CYS A 178 4.46 5.22 1.86
N VAL A 179 5.57 5.31 1.16
CA VAL A 179 5.62 5.03 -0.27
C VAL A 179 6.89 4.27 -0.60
N GLU A 180 6.74 3.18 -1.36
CA GLU A 180 7.89 2.48 -1.92
C GLU A 180 8.49 3.27 -3.08
N ILE A 181 9.79 3.53 -3.02
CA ILE A 181 10.53 4.22 -4.08
C ILE A 181 11.61 3.31 -4.61
N HIS A 182 11.37 2.74 -5.77
CA HIS A 182 12.36 1.90 -6.43
C HIS A 182 13.56 2.72 -6.91
N ASN A 183 14.71 2.49 -6.28
CA ASN A 183 15.98 3.09 -6.70
C ASN A 183 16.58 2.33 -7.88
N TYR A 184 16.64 2.97 -9.03
CA TYR A 184 17.28 2.44 -10.23
C TYR A 184 18.80 2.77 -10.23
N GLY A 185 19.61 2.05 -9.43
CA GLY A 185 21.07 2.18 -9.46
C GLY A 185 21.79 2.11 -8.10
N ASN A 186 23.11 1.90 -8.14
CA ASN A 186 23.95 1.55 -6.99
C ASN A 186 24.31 2.70 -6.00
N ASN A 187 23.77 3.92 -6.17
CA ASN A 187 24.04 5.07 -5.30
C ASN A 187 22.74 5.62 -4.68
N SER A 188 22.37 5.11 -3.53
CA SER A 188 21.06 5.26 -2.93
C SER A 188 20.59 6.70 -2.60
N ASN A 189 21.47 7.60 -2.17
CA ASN A 189 21.05 8.95 -1.76
C ASN A 189 21.01 10.00 -2.87
N LYS A 190 21.92 9.93 -3.86
CA LYS A 190 21.91 10.82 -5.03
C LYS A 190 20.71 10.54 -5.94
N ASN A 191 20.29 9.27 -6.02
CA ASN A 191 19.19 8.85 -6.88
C ASN A 191 17.82 9.19 -6.30
N LEU A 192 17.66 9.24 -4.96
CA LEU A 192 16.38 9.58 -4.34
C LEU A 192 15.93 11.00 -4.71
N LYS A 193 16.82 11.99 -4.62
CA LYS A 193 16.51 13.40 -4.96
C LYS A 193 16.08 13.57 -6.42
N ASN A 194 16.51 12.67 -7.30
CA ASN A 194 16.13 12.69 -8.71
C ASN A 194 14.85 11.89 -9.00
N ASN A 195 14.38 11.09 -8.05
CA ASN A 195 13.18 10.27 -8.23
C ASN A 195 11.92 11.16 -8.39
N PRO A 196 11.06 10.92 -9.40
CA PRO A 196 9.86 11.73 -9.65
C PRO A 196 8.88 11.75 -8.48
N THR A 197 8.68 10.60 -7.80
CA THR A 197 7.79 10.49 -6.63
C THR A 197 8.30 11.33 -5.46
N TYR A 198 9.62 11.29 -5.20
CA TYR A 198 10.25 12.14 -4.19
C TYR A 198 10.08 13.62 -4.50
N LYS A 199 10.37 14.03 -5.75
CA LYS A 199 10.20 15.43 -6.19
C LYS A 199 8.75 15.91 -6.04
N PHE A 200 7.79 15.06 -6.40
CA PHE A 200 6.37 15.36 -6.26
C PHE A 200 6.00 15.62 -4.79
N LEU A 201 6.38 14.71 -3.88
CA LEU A 201 6.09 14.86 -2.45
C LEU A 201 6.79 16.07 -1.83
N THR A 202 8.04 16.35 -2.21
CA THR A 202 8.77 17.54 -1.76
C THR A 202 8.07 18.83 -2.22
N LYS A 203 7.59 18.88 -3.47
CA LYS A 203 6.78 20.01 -3.98
C LYS A 203 5.47 20.19 -3.19
N LYS A 204 4.91 19.10 -2.67
CA LYS A 204 3.75 19.11 -1.76
C LYS A 204 4.12 19.41 -0.29
N LYS A 205 5.38 19.80 -0.01
CA LYS A 205 5.94 20.15 1.31
C LYS A 205 6.07 18.97 2.28
N TYR A 206 6.03 17.73 1.81
CA TYR A 206 6.38 16.58 2.65
C TYR A 206 7.89 16.49 2.86
N LYS A 207 8.27 16.04 4.06
CA LYS A 207 9.67 15.79 4.45
C LYS A 207 9.82 14.32 4.84
N ILE A 208 11.00 13.75 4.60
CA ILE A 208 11.30 12.39 5.04
C ILE A 208 11.30 12.38 6.57
N PHE A 209 10.44 11.53 7.13
CA PHE A 209 10.40 11.25 8.56
C PHE A 209 11.24 10.01 8.90
N TRP A 210 11.16 9.00 8.06
CA TRP A 210 11.88 7.74 8.21
C TRP A 210 12.13 7.10 6.84
N LYS A 211 13.15 6.27 6.73
CA LYS A 211 13.40 5.44 5.55
C LYS A 211 14.09 4.14 5.94
N ASN A 212 13.81 3.08 5.22
CA ASN A 212 14.61 1.87 5.17
C ASN A 212 15.28 1.74 3.79
N GLY A 213 15.84 0.56 3.49
CA GLY A 213 16.45 0.32 2.18
C GLY A 213 15.48 0.26 1.00
N PHE A 214 14.16 0.21 1.27
CA PHE A 214 13.08 -0.03 0.29
C PHE A 214 11.96 1.02 0.36
N SER A 215 11.77 1.70 1.48
CA SER A 215 10.71 2.72 1.67
C SER A 215 11.28 4.02 2.17
#